data_fd468e0a7657275c6bab53785443d340
#
_entry.id   fd468e0a7657275c6bab53785443d340
#
_cell.length_a   1.000
_cell.length_b   1.000
_cell.length_c   1.000
_cell.angle_alpha   90.00
_cell.angle_beta   90.00
_cell.angle_gamma   90.00
#
_symmetry.space_group_name_H-M   'P 1'
#
loop_
_entity.id
_entity.type
_entity.pdbx_description
1 polymer ?
#
loop_
_entity_poly.entity_id
_entity_poly.type
_entity_poly.pdbx_seq_one_letter_code
_entity_poly.pdbx_strand_id
1 'polypeptide(L)'
;MSYPGGKGGAGVFQTIINQQPPHAVYIEPFLGGGSILLAKRPASTNVGIDADRSVTDKWSGARGVDVIWGNGISYLQKQRDRLGPDALVYCDPPYVLSTRDRDRRLYNCEMSDAQHARLLAVLQELRCMVQVSGYYSAMYAKALSKWRLIRYMAMTRGGLREECLWMNYPQPELLHDYRYLGDDYRERERIRRKALRWVARIASLPELERRAILSAVAV
;
A
#
# COMPACT_ATOMS: atom_id res chain seq x y z
N MET A 1 -15.35 8.67 -4.00
CA MET A 1 -15.86 9.12 -2.69
C MET A 1 -14.67 9.46 -1.78
N SER A 2 -14.73 10.59 -1.06
CA SER A 2 -13.62 10.97 -0.16
C SER A 2 -13.78 10.23 1.18
N TYR A 3 -12.96 9.22 1.41
CA TYR A 3 -12.86 8.54 2.70
C TYR A 3 -11.88 9.32 3.60
N PRO A 4 -12.18 9.53 4.90
CA PRO A 4 -11.23 10.19 5.82
C PRO A 4 -9.90 9.42 5.85
N GLY A 5 -8.76 10.11 5.74
CA GLY A 5 -7.44 9.46 5.72
C GLY A 5 -7.08 8.72 4.43
N GLY A 6 -7.92 8.80 3.38
CA GLY A 6 -7.66 8.09 2.12
C GLY A 6 -6.35 8.52 1.45
N LYS A 7 -5.55 7.54 1.00
CA LYS A 7 -4.23 7.73 0.38
C LYS A 7 -4.26 8.14 -1.11
N GLY A 8 -5.43 8.58 -1.61
CA GLY A 8 -5.59 8.97 -3.03
C GLY A 8 -4.96 10.31 -3.42
N GLY A 9 -4.30 11.02 -2.50
CA GLY A 9 -3.63 12.27 -2.76
C GLY A 9 -2.45 12.15 -3.74
N ALA A 10 -2.23 13.21 -4.53
CA ALA A 10 -1.14 13.25 -5.49
C ALA A 10 0.23 13.08 -4.80
N GLY A 11 1.02 12.12 -5.25
CA GLY A 11 2.31 11.75 -4.68
C GLY A 11 2.22 10.66 -3.60
N VAL A 12 1.13 10.58 -2.84
CA VAL A 12 1.01 9.66 -1.69
C VAL A 12 0.95 8.20 -2.13
N PHE A 13 -0.07 7.83 -2.93
CA PHE A 13 -0.19 6.43 -3.36
C PHE A 13 0.99 5.98 -4.25
N GLN A 14 1.53 6.89 -5.05
CA GLN A 14 2.71 6.61 -5.85
C GLN A 14 3.91 6.25 -4.97
N THR A 15 4.17 7.02 -3.92
CA THR A 15 5.24 6.75 -2.96
C THR A 15 5.06 5.38 -2.32
N ILE A 16 3.85 5.04 -1.89
CA ILE A 16 3.55 3.75 -1.24
C ILE A 16 3.74 2.58 -2.23
N ILE A 17 3.18 2.70 -3.45
CA ILE A 17 3.27 1.64 -4.48
C ILE A 17 4.70 1.42 -4.95
N ASN A 18 5.51 2.48 -5.08
CA ASN A 18 6.93 2.40 -5.44
C ASN A 18 7.81 1.72 -4.37
N GLN A 19 7.25 1.34 -3.25
CA GLN A 19 7.93 0.56 -2.22
C GLN A 19 7.47 -0.91 -2.19
N GLN A 20 6.60 -1.34 -3.12
CA GLN A 20 6.03 -2.69 -3.13
C GLN A 20 6.83 -3.65 -4.02
N PRO A 21 7.49 -4.68 -3.45
CA PRO A 21 8.09 -5.76 -4.23
C PRO A 21 7.02 -6.58 -4.97
N PRO A 22 7.38 -7.40 -5.97
CA PRO A 22 6.47 -8.34 -6.60
C PRO A 22 5.78 -9.23 -5.54
N HIS A 23 4.46 -9.40 -5.67
CA HIS A 23 3.67 -10.22 -4.76
C HIS A 23 2.47 -10.84 -5.50
N ALA A 24 2.10 -12.05 -5.10
CA ALA A 24 0.95 -12.78 -5.63
C ALA A 24 -0.32 -12.55 -4.80
N VAL A 25 -0.16 -12.30 -3.47
CA VAL A 25 -1.25 -12.02 -2.54
C VAL A 25 -1.11 -10.62 -1.98
N TYR A 26 -2.20 -9.85 -1.98
CA TYR A 26 -2.25 -8.50 -1.43
C TYR A 26 -3.39 -8.35 -0.42
N ILE A 27 -3.12 -7.81 0.75
CA ILE A 27 -4.09 -7.71 1.84
C ILE A 27 -4.11 -6.29 2.42
N GLU A 28 -5.28 -5.66 2.48
CA GLU A 28 -5.52 -4.43 3.25
C GLU A 28 -6.43 -4.74 4.46
N PRO A 29 -5.89 -4.91 5.69
CA PRO A 29 -6.68 -5.23 6.88
C PRO A 29 -7.45 -4.03 7.45
N PHE A 30 -7.29 -2.84 6.87
CA PHE A 30 -8.02 -1.61 7.14
C PHE A 30 -8.36 -0.95 5.79
N LEU A 31 -9.36 -1.52 5.10
CA LEU A 31 -9.63 -1.24 3.69
C LEU A 31 -10.02 0.21 3.43
N GLY A 32 -10.94 0.77 4.24
CA GLY A 32 -11.45 2.11 4.05
C GLY A 32 -11.89 2.36 2.60
N GLY A 33 -11.32 3.39 1.98
CA GLY A 33 -11.54 3.70 0.57
C GLY A 33 -10.75 2.85 -0.43
N GLY A 34 -9.81 2.01 0.03
CA GLY A 34 -8.98 1.13 -0.79
C GLY A 34 -8.13 1.87 -1.82
N SER A 35 -7.62 3.05 -1.48
CA SER A 35 -6.92 3.91 -2.44
C SER A 35 -5.69 3.23 -3.05
N ILE A 36 -4.94 2.45 -2.26
CA ILE A 36 -3.76 1.72 -2.74
C ILE A 36 -4.18 0.50 -3.54
N LEU A 37 -5.15 -0.28 -3.04
CA LEU A 37 -5.71 -1.45 -3.71
C LEU A 37 -6.20 -1.11 -5.13
N LEU A 38 -6.89 0.03 -5.29
CA LEU A 38 -7.45 0.46 -6.57
C LEU A 38 -6.39 1.04 -7.52
N ALA A 39 -5.35 1.70 -6.98
CA ALA A 39 -4.34 2.37 -7.79
C ALA A 39 -3.27 1.40 -8.30
N LYS A 40 -2.85 0.43 -7.48
CA LYS A 40 -1.79 -0.52 -7.84
C LYS A 40 -2.22 -1.52 -8.91
N ARG A 41 -1.25 -2.13 -9.59
CA ARG A 41 -1.50 -3.32 -10.41
C ARG A 41 -2.10 -4.42 -9.52
N PRO A 42 -3.21 -5.07 -9.91
CA PRO A 42 -3.77 -6.16 -9.12
C PRO A 42 -2.76 -7.29 -8.89
N ALA A 43 -2.77 -7.87 -7.71
CA ALA A 43 -2.15 -9.16 -7.43
C ALA A 43 -3.07 -10.30 -7.90
N SER A 44 -2.58 -11.54 -7.91
CA SER A 44 -3.41 -12.71 -8.24
C SER A 44 -4.58 -12.86 -7.26
N THR A 45 -4.33 -12.58 -5.97
CA THR A 45 -5.35 -12.53 -4.91
C THR A 45 -5.30 -11.18 -4.22
N ASN A 46 -6.43 -10.50 -4.11
CA ASN A 46 -6.54 -9.24 -3.39
C ASN A 46 -7.64 -9.37 -2.33
N VAL A 47 -7.33 -9.02 -1.08
CA VAL A 47 -8.25 -9.12 0.05
C VAL A 47 -8.32 -7.78 0.78
N GLY A 48 -9.52 -7.28 0.98
CA GLY A 48 -9.78 -6.10 1.79
C GLY A 48 -10.60 -6.45 3.03
N ILE A 49 -10.20 -6.01 4.20
CA ILE A 49 -10.94 -6.21 5.44
C ILE A 49 -11.28 -4.85 6.05
N ASP A 50 -12.47 -4.68 6.55
CA ASP A 50 -12.85 -3.50 7.33
C ASP A 50 -13.80 -3.88 8.46
N ALA A 51 -13.62 -3.23 9.61
CA ALA A 51 -14.49 -3.42 10.77
C ALA A 51 -15.82 -2.63 10.63
N ASP A 52 -15.82 -1.58 9.81
CA ASP A 52 -17.01 -0.79 9.49
C ASP A 52 -17.79 -1.44 8.34
N ARG A 53 -18.96 -1.98 8.66
CA ARG A 53 -19.83 -2.60 7.67
C ARG A 53 -20.25 -1.63 6.56
N SER A 54 -20.42 -0.35 6.87
CA SER A 54 -20.76 0.66 5.88
C SER A 54 -19.65 0.87 4.82
N VAL A 55 -18.41 0.51 5.17
CA VAL A 55 -17.29 0.48 4.23
C VAL A 55 -17.40 -0.74 3.34
N THR A 56 -17.52 -1.94 3.90
CA THR A 56 -17.57 -3.19 3.13
C THR A 56 -18.78 -3.27 2.21
N ASP A 57 -19.93 -2.73 2.61
CA ASP A 57 -21.14 -2.67 1.78
C ASP A 57 -20.93 -1.86 0.48
N LYS A 58 -20.06 -0.82 0.51
CA LYS A 58 -19.71 -0.02 -0.69
C LYS A 58 -18.86 -0.81 -1.71
N TRP A 59 -18.23 -1.89 -1.29
CA TRP A 59 -17.44 -2.78 -2.14
C TRP A 59 -18.26 -3.95 -2.69
N SER A 60 -19.56 -4.01 -2.38
CA SER A 60 -20.46 -5.04 -2.93
C SER A 60 -20.40 -5.02 -4.46
N GLY A 61 -20.11 -6.18 -5.06
CA GLY A 61 -19.94 -6.32 -6.51
C GLY A 61 -18.57 -5.88 -7.06
N ALA A 62 -17.62 -5.47 -6.25
CA ALA A 62 -16.25 -5.21 -6.71
C ALA A 62 -15.62 -6.49 -7.24
N ARG A 63 -15.08 -6.42 -8.48
CA ARG A 63 -14.45 -7.58 -9.11
C ARG A 63 -12.95 -7.64 -8.78
N GLY A 64 -12.43 -8.85 -8.57
CA GLY A 64 -10.99 -9.08 -8.34
C GLY A 64 -10.50 -8.71 -6.94
N VAL A 65 -11.42 -8.51 -6.00
CA VAL A 65 -11.12 -8.26 -4.60
C VAL A 65 -12.11 -9.02 -3.71
N ASP A 66 -11.59 -9.80 -2.78
CA ASP A 66 -12.38 -10.44 -1.74
C ASP A 66 -12.53 -9.46 -0.56
N VAL A 67 -13.74 -8.99 -0.32
CA VAL A 67 -13.99 -8.01 0.75
C VAL A 67 -14.69 -8.69 1.93
N ILE A 68 -14.09 -8.53 3.12
CA ILE A 68 -14.51 -9.19 4.34
C ILE A 68 -14.89 -8.15 5.39
N TRP A 69 -16.12 -8.18 5.87
CA TRP A 69 -16.50 -7.45 7.07
C TRP A 69 -15.94 -8.15 8.30
N GLY A 70 -15.07 -7.47 9.04
CA GLY A 70 -14.43 -8.07 10.19
C GLY A 70 -13.28 -7.26 10.77
N ASN A 71 -12.70 -7.76 11.85
CA ASN A 71 -11.54 -7.14 12.48
C ASN A 71 -10.24 -7.55 11.77
N GLY A 72 -9.52 -6.57 11.17
CA GLY A 72 -8.30 -6.80 10.41
C GLY A 72 -7.17 -7.44 11.23
N ILE A 73 -7.02 -7.06 12.52
CA ILE A 73 -6.00 -7.64 13.41
C ILE A 73 -6.28 -9.14 13.62
N SER A 74 -7.52 -9.47 13.92
CA SER A 74 -7.93 -10.87 14.12
C SER A 74 -7.83 -11.70 12.84
N TYR A 75 -8.09 -11.08 11.68
CA TYR A 75 -7.88 -11.72 10.38
C TYR A 75 -6.40 -12.06 10.18
N LEU A 76 -5.49 -11.09 10.33
CA LEU A 76 -4.05 -11.32 10.19
C LEU A 76 -3.54 -12.40 11.16
N GLN A 77 -4.00 -12.38 12.40
CA GLN A 77 -3.64 -13.39 13.41
C GLN A 77 -4.05 -14.81 12.98
N LYS A 78 -5.23 -14.97 12.39
CA LYS A 78 -5.72 -16.27 11.87
C LYS A 78 -4.96 -16.73 10.62
N GLN A 79 -4.50 -15.79 9.79
CA GLN A 79 -3.80 -16.09 8.54
C GLN A 79 -2.27 -16.17 8.71
N ARG A 80 -1.73 -15.89 9.90
CA ARG A 80 -0.29 -15.76 10.16
C ARG A 80 0.55 -16.88 9.56
N ASP A 81 0.16 -18.13 9.75
CA ASP A 81 0.93 -19.29 9.31
C ASP A 81 0.71 -19.64 7.81
N ARG A 82 -0.26 -18.98 7.16
CA ARG A 82 -0.61 -19.17 5.74
C ARG A 82 0.01 -18.12 4.82
N LEU A 83 0.40 -16.96 5.37
CA LEU A 83 0.99 -15.87 4.60
C LEU A 83 2.47 -16.11 4.40
N GLY A 84 2.85 -16.48 3.18
CA GLY A 84 4.23 -16.72 2.75
C GLY A 84 4.94 -15.46 2.24
N PRO A 85 6.19 -15.59 1.77
CA PRO A 85 7.00 -14.46 1.31
C PRO A 85 6.47 -13.79 0.04
N ASP A 86 5.55 -14.41 -0.69
CA ASP A 86 4.86 -13.88 -1.87
C ASP A 86 3.62 -13.05 -1.53
N ALA A 87 3.30 -12.87 -0.25
CA ALA A 87 2.21 -12.02 0.22
C ALA A 87 2.74 -10.66 0.69
N LEU A 88 1.94 -9.60 0.43
CA LEU A 88 2.16 -8.25 0.94
C LEU A 88 0.92 -7.78 1.70
N VAL A 89 1.12 -7.38 2.94
CA VAL A 89 0.11 -6.77 3.81
C VAL A 89 0.37 -5.26 3.86
N TYR A 90 -0.60 -4.46 3.46
CA TYR A 90 -0.55 -3.01 3.61
C TYR A 90 -1.54 -2.55 4.68
N CYS A 91 -1.02 -2.03 5.78
CA CYS A 91 -1.78 -1.53 6.91
C CYS A 91 -1.86 0.01 6.90
N ASP A 92 -3.08 0.54 6.85
CA ASP A 92 -3.39 1.95 7.04
C ASP A 92 -4.46 2.09 8.15
N PRO A 93 -4.12 1.77 9.42
CA PRO A 93 -5.07 1.80 10.52
C PRO A 93 -5.49 3.23 10.85
N PRO A 94 -6.62 3.46 11.52
CA PRO A 94 -6.90 4.74 12.19
C PRO A 94 -5.67 5.17 12.99
N TYR A 95 -5.14 6.39 12.75
CA TYR A 95 -3.89 6.79 13.38
C TYR A 95 -4.03 6.99 14.88
N VAL A 96 -2.94 6.77 15.62
CA VAL A 96 -2.87 6.94 17.09
C VAL A 96 -3.43 8.30 17.48
N LEU A 97 -4.38 8.34 18.42
CA LEU A 97 -5.10 9.56 18.79
C LEU A 97 -4.17 10.69 19.23
N SER A 98 -3.15 10.39 20.04
CA SER A 98 -2.17 11.37 20.51
C SER A 98 -1.32 12.01 19.40
N THR A 99 -1.32 11.46 18.18
CA THR A 99 -0.58 12.03 17.03
C THR A 99 -1.44 12.96 16.17
N ARG A 100 -2.72 13.10 16.48
CA ARG A 100 -3.66 13.94 15.73
C ARG A 100 -3.73 15.35 16.35
N ASP A 101 -3.87 16.38 15.49
CA ASP A 101 -3.98 17.78 15.97
C ASP A 101 -5.26 18.08 16.75
N ARG A 102 -6.27 17.26 16.60
CA ARG A 102 -7.55 17.40 17.29
C ARG A 102 -7.97 16.03 17.80
N ASP A 103 -8.35 15.98 19.05
CA ASP A 103 -8.88 14.80 19.76
C ASP A 103 -10.29 14.41 19.26
N ARG A 104 -10.47 14.45 17.94
CA ARG A 104 -11.75 14.19 17.28
C ARG A 104 -11.77 12.80 16.69
N ARG A 105 -12.81 12.06 17.00
CA ARG A 105 -13.14 10.82 16.29
C ARG A 105 -13.36 11.12 14.80
N LEU A 106 -12.58 10.50 13.95
CA LEU A 106 -12.64 10.63 12.50
C LEU A 106 -13.27 9.40 11.84
N TYR A 107 -13.19 8.26 12.51
CA TYR A 107 -13.63 6.97 12.00
C TYR A 107 -14.74 6.39 12.90
N ASN A 108 -15.65 5.62 12.30
CA ASN A 108 -16.67 4.90 13.07
C ASN A 108 -16.03 3.83 13.98
N CYS A 109 -14.94 3.20 13.52
CA CYS A 109 -14.16 2.21 14.24
C CYS A 109 -12.77 2.77 14.54
N GLU A 110 -12.65 3.57 15.60
CA GLU A 110 -11.35 4.05 16.10
C GLU A 110 -10.57 2.93 16.79
N MET A 111 -9.23 3.09 16.85
CA MET A 111 -8.35 2.17 17.55
C MET A 111 -7.80 2.78 18.84
N SER A 112 -7.84 2.01 19.93
CA SER A 112 -7.12 2.35 21.17
C SER A 112 -5.64 2.01 21.10
N ASP A 113 -4.82 2.59 21.98
CA ASP A 113 -3.40 2.28 22.09
C ASP A 113 -3.14 0.78 22.32
N ALA A 114 -4.01 0.09 23.09
CA ALA A 114 -3.91 -1.35 23.29
C ALA A 114 -4.16 -2.14 21.98
N GLN A 115 -5.06 -1.66 21.12
CA GLN A 115 -5.30 -2.26 19.80
C GLN A 115 -4.13 -1.99 18.84
N HIS A 116 -3.53 -0.80 18.91
CA HIS A 116 -2.29 -0.51 18.17
C HIS A 116 -1.15 -1.42 18.63
N ALA A 117 -0.94 -1.58 19.93
CA ALA A 117 0.08 -2.49 20.47
C ALA A 117 -0.14 -3.94 20.00
N ARG A 118 -1.41 -4.41 20.03
CA ARG A 118 -1.76 -5.74 19.51
C ARG A 118 -1.50 -5.86 18.01
N LEU A 119 -1.87 -4.85 17.21
CA LEU A 119 -1.58 -4.83 15.77
C LEU A 119 -0.07 -4.97 15.54
N LEU A 120 0.74 -4.15 16.20
CA LEU A 120 2.20 -4.16 16.06
C LEU A 120 2.80 -5.51 16.43
N ALA A 121 2.31 -6.16 17.49
CA ALA A 121 2.75 -7.50 17.88
C ALA A 121 2.44 -8.53 16.78
N VAL A 122 1.20 -8.53 16.25
CA VAL A 122 0.81 -9.44 15.18
C VAL A 122 1.65 -9.22 13.91
N LEU A 123 1.88 -7.96 13.52
CA LEU A 123 2.65 -7.64 12.32
C LEU A 123 4.10 -8.14 12.39
N GLN A 124 4.71 -8.11 13.57
CA GLN A 124 6.08 -8.60 13.78
C GLN A 124 6.20 -10.13 13.69
N GLU A 125 5.09 -10.85 13.88
CA GLU A 125 5.03 -12.31 13.77
C GLU A 125 4.80 -12.80 12.32
N LEU A 126 4.38 -11.92 11.41
CA LEU A 126 4.14 -12.28 10.01
C LEU A 126 5.45 -12.57 9.28
N ARG A 127 5.43 -13.63 8.46
CA ARG A 127 6.57 -14.04 7.60
C ARG A 127 6.49 -13.44 6.20
N CYS A 128 5.44 -12.71 5.90
CA CYS A 128 5.21 -12.02 4.64
C CYS A 128 5.78 -10.60 4.66
N MET A 129 5.75 -9.94 3.51
CA MET A 129 6.06 -8.52 3.39
C MET A 129 4.98 -7.67 4.03
N VAL A 130 5.37 -6.67 4.81
CA VAL A 130 4.45 -5.76 5.51
C VAL A 130 4.83 -4.33 5.28
N GLN A 131 3.85 -3.49 4.96
CA GLN A 131 3.92 -2.02 4.96
C GLN A 131 2.93 -1.46 5.97
N VAL A 132 3.32 -0.44 6.72
CA VAL A 132 2.43 0.25 7.67
C VAL A 132 2.53 1.75 7.49
N SER A 133 1.41 2.41 7.17
CA SER A 133 1.28 3.87 7.14
C SER A 133 0.87 4.43 8.50
N GLY A 134 1.34 5.62 8.83
CA GLY A 134 0.91 6.32 10.03
C GLY A 134 1.65 7.63 10.25
N TYR A 135 1.20 8.41 11.23
CA TYR A 135 2.02 9.49 11.77
C TYR A 135 3.11 8.92 12.68
N TYR A 136 4.23 9.63 12.78
CA TYR A 136 5.28 9.22 13.71
C TYR A 136 4.74 9.18 15.15
N SER A 137 4.97 8.06 15.83
CA SER A 137 4.71 7.91 17.26
C SER A 137 5.81 7.09 17.91
N ALA A 138 6.10 7.37 19.19
CA ALA A 138 7.12 6.63 19.95
C ALA A 138 6.78 5.13 20.05
N MET A 139 5.49 4.78 20.13
CA MET A 139 5.02 3.39 20.14
C MET A 139 5.43 2.65 18.86
N TYR A 140 5.14 3.22 17.68
CA TYR A 140 5.49 2.61 16.38
C TYR A 140 7.01 2.59 16.17
N ALA A 141 7.69 3.70 16.47
CA ALA A 141 9.14 3.78 16.32
C ALA A 141 9.89 2.76 17.19
N LYS A 142 9.40 2.50 18.42
CA LYS A 142 9.96 1.48 19.30
C LYS A 142 9.68 0.06 18.78
N ALA A 143 8.44 -0.23 18.46
CA ALA A 143 8.02 -1.56 18.03
C ALA A 143 8.64 -1.95 16.67
N LEU A 144 8.73 -1.01 15.73
CA LEU A 144 9.22 -1.22 14.37
C LEU A 144 10.66 -0.72 14.17
N SER A 145 11.45 -0.64 15.22
CA SER A 145 12.81 -0.06 15.20
C SER A 145 13.79 -0.75 14.25
N LYS A 146 13.52 -2.02 13.89
CA LYS A 146 14.32 -2.80 12.91
C LYS A 146 13.77 -2.71 11.49
N TRP A 147 12.63 -2.04 11.29
CA TRP A 147 12.00 -1.92 10.00
C TRP A 147 12.54 -0.70 9.25
N ARG A 148 12.61 -0.78 7.94
CA ARG A 148 12.94 0.35 7.08
C ARG A 148 11.83 1.39 7.19
N LEU A 149 12.20 2.65 7.39
CA LEU A 149 11.30 3.79 7.50
C LEU A 149 11.58 4.77 6.37
N ILE A 150 10.54 5.17 5.64
CA ILE A 150 10.56 6.38 4.82
C ILE A 150 9.54 7.38 5.35
N ARG A 151 9.81 8.67 5.13
CA ARG A 151 8.92 9.78 5.47
C ARG A 151 8.55 10.53 4.21
N TYR A 152 7.31 10.93 4.08
CA TYR A 152 6.83 11.67 2.93
C TYR A 152 5.75 12.66 3.34
N MET A 153 5.58 13.71 2.52
CA MET A 153 4.56 14.74 2.76
C MET A 153 3.24 14.35 2.12
N ALA A 154 2.17 14.38 2.89
CA ALA A 154 0.82 14.11 2.45
C ALA A 154 -0.07 15.35 2.66
N MET A 155 -0.88 15.71 1.65
CA MET A 155 -1.88 16.74 1.80
C MET A 155 -3.09 16.17 2.53
N THR A 156 -3.40 16.73 3.70
CA THR A 156 -4.57 16.38 4.50
C THR A 156 -5.59 17.53 4.48
N ARG A 157 -6.77 17.30 5.05
CA ARG A 157 -7.75 18.41 5.25
C ARG A 157 -7.23 19.53 6.16
N GLY A 158 -6.25 19.23 7.02
CA GLY A 158 -5.59 20.19 7.91
C GLY A 158 -4.32 20.81 7.33
N GLY A 159 -3.98 20.55 6.05
CA GLY A 159 -2.77 21.01 5.41
C GLY A 159 -1.75 19.89 5.16
N LEU A 160 -0.54 20.30 4.79
CA LEU A 160 0.57 19.40 4.51
C LEU A 160 1.11 18.77 5.81
N ARG A 161 1.19 17.44 5.87
CA ARG A 161 1.69 16.70 7.03
C ARG A 161 2.69 15.62 6.63
N GLU A 162 3.69 15.41 7.47
CA GLU A 162 4.61 14.30 7.32
C GLU A 162 3.93 12.99 7.75
N GLU A 163 3.97 11.99 6.87
CA GLU A 163 3.56 10.62 7.13
C GLU A 163 4.77 9.68 7.07
N CYS A 164 4.66 8.58 7.77
CA CYS A 164 5.64 7.51 7.85
C CYS A 164 5.14 6.27 7.13
N LEU A 165 6.05 5.54 6.47
CA LEU A 165 5.82 4.20 5.95
C LEU A 165 6.92 3.29 6.49
N TRP A 166 6.54 2.35 7.36
CA TRP A 166 7.43 1.31 7.89
C TRP A 166 7.29 0.03 7.06
N MET A 167 8.41 -0.62 6.78
CA MET A 167 8.46 -1.85 5.98
C MET A 167 9.42 -2.86 6.61
N ASN A 168 9.01 -4.13 6.71
CA ASN A 168 9.83 -5.21 7.28
C ASN A 168 10.82 -5.81 6.26
N TYR A 169 11.01 -5.20 5.12
CA TYR A 169 11.89 -5.62 4.03
C TYR A 169 12.77 -4.47 3.54
N PRO A 170 13.91 -4.76 2.86
CA PRO A 170 14.82 -3.76 2.32
C PRO A 170 14.19 -2.98 1.15
N GLN A 171 14.92 -2.01 0.60
CA GLN A 171 14.54 -1.32 -0.63
C GLN A 171 14.35 -2.36 -1.73
N PRO A 172 13.19 -2.40 -2.42
CA PRO A 172 12.97 -3.35 -3.49
C PRO A 172 13.89 -3.08 -4.70
N GLU A 173 14.50 -4.11 -5.23
CA GLU A 173 15.21 -4.06 -6.52
C GLU A 173 14.23 -4.20 -7.69
N LEU A 174 13.14 -4.94 -7.49
CA LEU A 174 12.05 -5.10 -8.44
C LEU A 174 10.75 -4.60 -7.84
N LEU A 175 9.93 -3.93 -8.65
CA LEU A 175 8.64 -3.40 -8.23
C LEU A 175 7.48 -4.27 -8.74
N HIS A 176 6.43 -4.36 -7.94
CA HIS A 176 5.18 -4.96 -8.39
C HIS A 176 4.51 -4.14 -9.50
N ASP A 177 4.67 -2.81 -9.45
CA ASP A 177 4.06 -1.87 -10.39
C ASP A 177 5.00 -0.73 -10.74
N TYR A 178 5.41 -0.66 -11.99
CA TYR A 178 6.33 0.38 -12.51
C TYR A 178 5.63 1.63 -13.04
N ARG A 179 4.28 1.67 -13.06
CA ARG A 179 3.52 2.79 -13.63
C ARG A 179 3.79 4.13 -12.94
N TYR A 180 4.23 4.07 -11.68
CA TYR A 180 4.46 5.24 -10.83
C TYR A 180 5.94 5.45 -10.49
N LEU A 181 6.86 4.79 -11.20
CA LEU A 181 8.30 4.87 -10.93
C LEU A 181 8.81 6.32 -11.05
N GLY A 182 9.48 6.80 -10.00
CA GLY A 182 10.07 8.12 -9.84
C GLY A 182 9.69 8.79 -8.52
N ASP A 183 10.62 9.58 -7.98
CA ASP A 183 10.48 10.18 -6.65
C ASP A 183 9.50 11.36 -6.63
N ASP A 184 9.47 12.14 -7.72
CA ASP A 184 8.56 13.26 -7.85
C ASP A 184 7.71 13.20 -9.12
N TYR A 185 6.81 14.17 -9.29
CA TYR A 185 5.93 14.25 -10.48
C TYR A 185 6.73 14.39 -11.79
N ARG A 186 7.80 15.22 -11.78
CA ARG A 186 8.57 15.49 -13.00
C ARG A 186 9.34 14.25 -13.44
N GLU A 187 9.90 13.54 -12.48
CA GLU A 187 10.62 12.31 -12.75
C GLU A 187 9.69 11.20 -13.23
N ARG A 188 8.56 11.00 -12.59
CA ARG A 188 7.52 10.05 -13.03
C ARG A 188 7.09 10.33 -14.46
N GLU A 189 6.81 11.59 -14.78
CA GLU A 189 6.40 11.98 -16.13
C GLU A 189 7.54 11.80 -17.15
N ARG A 190 8.78 12.09 -16.80
CA ARG A 190 9.96 11.86 -17.63
C ARG A 190 10.13 10.38 -17.98
N ILE A 191 10.02 9.50 -16.96
CA ILE A 191 10.14 8.05 -17.13
C ILE A 191 8.99 7.53 -18.00
N ARG A 192 7.76 7.94 -17.71
CA ARG A 192 6.56 7.55 -18.46
C ARG A 192 6.70 7.93 -19.95
N ARG A 193 7.09 9.16 -20.24
CA ARG A 193 7.30 9.63 -21.63
C ARG A 193 8.41 8.86 -22.33
N LYS A 194 9.49 8.52 -21.61
CA LYS A 194 10.57 7.70 -22.15
C LYS A 194 10.05 6.31 -22.52
N ALA A 195 9.33 5.65 -21.63
CA ALA A 195 8.75 4.34 -21.88
C ALA A 195 7.80 4.36 -23.08
N LEU A 196 6.88 5.32 -23.16
CA LEU A 196 5.95 5.47 -24.30
C LEU A 196 6.67 5.65 -25.64
N ARG A 197 7.76 6.45 -25.69
CA ARG A 197 8.56 6.61 -26.92
C ARG A 197 9.22 5.30 -27.35
N TRP A 198 9.76 4.51 -26.40
CA TRP A 198 10.33 3.21 -26.72
C TRP A 198 9.26 2.22 -27.21
N VAL A 199 8.10 2.18 -26.56
CA VAL A 199 6.97 1.35 -26.99
C VAL A 199 6.56 1.70 -28.42
N ALA A 200 6.38 2.99 -28.74
CA ALA A 200 6.02 3.44 -30.07
C ALA A 200 7.09 3.06 -31.12
N ARG A 201 8.37 3.25 -30.77
CA ARG A 201 9.48 2.90 -31.65
C ARG A 201 9.53 1.39 -31.92
N ILE A 202 9.40 0.56 -30.89
CA ILE A 202 9.38 -0.91 -31.03
C ILE A 202 8.16 -1.36 -31.84
N ALA A 203 7.00 -0.75 -31.61
CA ALA A 203 5.77 -1.08 -32.30
C ALA A 203 5.81 -0.75 -33.80
N SER A 204 6.62 0.24 -34.22
CA SER A 204 6.77 0.61 -35.64
C SER A 204 7.75 -0.27 -36.44
N LEU A 205 8.45 -1.20 -35.77
CA LEU A 205 9.38 -2.11 -36.44
C LEU A 205 8.66 -3.24 -37.20
N PRO A 206 9.28 -3.78 -38.28
CA PRO A 206 8.82 -5.02 -38.90
C PRO A 206 8.70 -6.15 -37.85
N GLU A 207 7.72 -7.06 -38.05
CA GLU A 207 7.37 -8.09 -37.05
C GLU A 207 8.59 -8.92 -36.58
N LEU A 208 9.42 -9.40 -37.50
CA LEU A 208 10.56 -10.25 -37.13
C LEU A 208 11.64 -9.48 -36.37
N GLU A 209 11.90 -8.23 -36.73
CA GLU A 209 12.84 -7.36 -36.04
C GLU A 209 12.36 -7.01 -34.65
N ARG A 210 11.04 -6.70 -34.49
CA ARG A 210 10.40 -6.47 -33.21
C ARG A 210 10.51 -7.68 -32.28
N ARG A 211 10.25 -8.89 -32.80
CA ARG A 211 10.37 -10.15 -32.02
C ARG A 211 11.83 -10.40 -31.60
N ALA A 212 12.79 -10.16 -32.47
CA ALA A 212 14.21 -10.30 -32.16
C ALA A 212 14.62 -9.39 -30.99
N ILE A 213 14.22 -8.10 -31.03
CA ILE A 213 14.51 -7.15 -29.95
C ILE A 213 13.84 -7.57 -28.64
N LEU A 214 12.54 -7.91 -28.66
CA LEU A 214 11.83 -8.34 -27.45
C LEU A 214 12.43 -9.61 -26.85
N SER A 215 12.87 -10.57 -27.67
CA SER A 215 13.58 -11.76 -27.22
C SER A 215 14.92 -11.44 -26.56
N ALA A 216 15.67 -10.49 -27.08
CA ALA A 216 16.96 -10.08 -26.52
C ALA A 216 16.86 -9.31 -25.20
N VAL A 217 15.72 -8.63 -24.95
CA VAL A 217 15.46 -7.88 -23.69
C VAL A 217 14.87 -8.77 -22.59
N ALA A 218 14.28 -9.91 -22.96
CA ALA A 218 13.63 -10.83 -22.01
C ALA A 218 14.59 -11.82 -21.34
N VAL A 219 15.92 -11.66 -21.49
CA VAL A 219 16.99 -12.52 -20.88
C VAL A 219 17.29 -12.15 -19.45
#